data_dba7d130a19d35adfd06510174798727
#
_entry.id   dba7d130a19d35adfd06510174798727
#
_cell.length_a   1.000
_cell.length_b   1.000
_cell.length_c   1.000
_cell.angle_alpha   90.00
_cell.angle_beta   90.00
_cell.angle_gamma   90.00
#
_symmetry.space_group_name_H-M   'P 1'
#
loop_
_entity.id
_entity.type
_entity.pdbx_description
1 polymer ?
#
loop_
_entity_poly.entity_id
_entity_poly.type
_entity_poly.pdbx_seq_one_letter_code
_entity_poly.pdbx_strand_id
1 'polypeptide(L)'
;MRILLDTHIWIWALQDQKRLGPQTVRELDDRSNELWLSPISTWEALTLHHKGRITLKGDLADWLAQATAGKSEAPLTHEIALVARQLPLHEDPADRILAATAQVLDLTLLTADKQLLGLANIKTLANR
;
A
#
# COMPACT_ATOMS: atom_id res chain seq x y z
N MET A 1 10.11 10.53 -6.64
CA MET A 1 8.64 10.39 -6.45
C MET A 1 8.38 9.81 -5.06
N ARG A 2 7.31 10.24 -4.42
CA ARG A 2 6.89 9.70 -3.12
C ARG A 2 5.72 8.74 -3.37
N ILE A 3 5.96 7.46 -3.15
CA ILE A 3 5.04 6.39 -3.55
C ILE A 3 4.48 5.69 -2.31
N LEU A 4 3.15 5.67 -2.18
CA LEU A 4 2.45 4.85 -1.20
C LEU A 4 2.11 3.50 -1.84
N LEU A 5 2.52 2.41 -1.22
CA LEU A 5 2.27 1.07 -1.73
C LEU A 5 0.88 0.58 -1.31
N ASP A 6 0.07 0.16 -2.26
CA ASP A 6 -1.11 -0.64 -1.95
C ASP A 6 -0.65 -1.98 -1.34
N THR A 7 -1.46 -2.53 -0.47
CA THR A 7 -1.12 -3.75 0.28
C THR A 7 -0.66 -4.88 -0.64
N HIS A 8 -1.40 -5.14 -1.73
CA HIS A 8 -1.05 -6.24 -2.63
C HIS A 8 0.24 -5.98 -3.40
N ILE A 9 0.53 -4.74 -3.77
CA ILE A 9 1.81 -4.39 -4.39
C ILE A 9 2.96 -4.73 -3.45
N TRP A 10 2.84 -4.36 -2.18
CA TRP A 10 3.83 -4.67 -1.16
C TRP A 10 4.02 -6.17 -0.95
N ILE A 11 2.91 -6.90 -0.80
CA ILE A 11 2.95 -8.37 -0.63
C ILE A 11 3.58 -9.04 -1.85
N TRP A 12 3.17 -8.64 -3.07
CA TRP A 12 3.74 -9.22 -4.28
C TRP A 12 5.23 -8.92 -4.43
N ALA A 13 5.67 -7.74 -4.05
CA ALA A 13 7.10 -7.40 -4.06
C ALA A 13 7.91 -8.32 -3.15
N LEU A 14 7.31 -8.77 -2.04
CA LEU A 14 7.97 -9.65 -1.07
C LEU A 14 7.88 -11.13 -1.44
N GLN A 15 6.78 -11.57 -2.04
CA GLN A 15 6.47 -13.01 -2.17
C GLN A 15 6.18 -13.48 -3.59
N ASP A 16 5.79 -12.60 -4.51
CA ASP A 16 5.31 -13.03 -5.82
C ASP A 16 5.58 -11.93 -6.87
N GLN A 17 6.83 -11.69 -7.14
CA GLN A 17 7.26 -10.62 -8.03
C GLN A 17 6.75 -10.77 -9.47
N LYS A 18 6.33 -11.96 -9.87
CA LYS A 18 5.73 -12.20 -11.20
C LYS A 18 4.47 -11.38 -11.43
N ARG A 19 3.78 -10.99 -10.37
CA ARG A 19 2.57 -10.18 -10.46
C ARG A 19 2.84 -8.70 -10.66
N LEU A 20 4.09 -8.27 -10.50
CA LEU A 20 4.49 -6.90 -10.73
C LEU A 20 4.88 -6.70 -12.20
N GLY A 21 4.37 -5.64 -12.80
CA GLY A 21 4.80 -5.25 -14.14
C GLY A 21 6.24 -4.72 -14.14
N PRO A 22 6.90 -4.70 -15.32
CA PRO A 22 8.29 -4.23 -15.42
C PRO A 22 8.49 -2.79 -14.96
N GLN A 23 7.54 -1.91 -15.24
CA GLN A 23 7.63 -0.52 -14.78
C GLN A 23 7.51 -0.42 -13.27
N THR A 24 6.61 -1.21 -12.68
CA THR A 24 6.44 -1.25 -11.22
C THR A 24 7.75 -1.69 -10.54
N VAL A 25 8.38 -2.73 -11.07
CA VAL A 25 9.67 -3.19 -10.55
C VAL A 25 10.71 -2.08 -10.63
N ARG A 26 10.79 -1.38 -11.75
CA ARG A 26 11.73 -0.25 -11.91
C ARG A 26 11.46 0.86 -10.90
N GLU A 27 10.19 1.20 -10.67
CA GLU A 27 9.82 2.25 -9.70
C GLU A 27 10.18 1.84 -8.27
N LEU A 28 9.98 0.57 -7.92
CA LEU A 28 10.32 0.07 -6.59
C LEU A 28 11.84 0.00 -6.37
N ASP A 29 12.60 -0.25 -7.42
CA ASP A 29 14.07 -0.36 -7.35
C ASP A 29 14.77 1.00 -7.49
N ASP A 30 14.07 2.04 -7.93
CA ASP A 30 14.64 3.37 -8.13
C ASP A 30 14.87 4.06 -6.78
N ARG A 31 16.14 4.24 -6.42
CA ARG A 31 16.54 4.84 -5.14
C ARG A 31 16.17 6.32 -5.02
N SER A 32 15.86 6.99 -6.12
CA SER A 32 15.35 8.37 -6.06
C SER A 32 13.89 8.42 -5.60
N ASN A 33 13.19 7.30 -5.63
CA ASN A 33 11.82 7.19 -5.12
C ASN A 33 11.83 6.92 -3.62
N GLU A 34 10.91 7.58 -2.92
CA GLU A 34 10.66 7.38 -1.51
C GLU A 34 9.42 6.50 -1.37
N LEU A 35 9.58 5.33 -0.76
CA LEU A 35 8.50 4.37 -0.60
C LEU A 35 7.86 4.54 0.79
N TRP A 36 6.54 4.57 0.80
CA TRP A 36 5.72 4.74 1.99
C TRP A 36 4.79 3.54 2.17
N LEU A 37 4.54 3.17 3.41
CA LEU A 37 3.66 2.07 3.77
C LEU A 37 2.76 2.48 4.92
N SER A 38 1.45 2.25 4.77
CA SER A 38 0.48 2.50 5.83
C SER A 38 0.40 1.34 6.81
N PRO A 39 0.23 1.59 8.12
CA PRO A 39 -0.07 0.52 9.07
C PRO A 39 -1.31 -0.29 8.73
N ILE A 40 -2.25 0.25 7.96
CA ILE A 40 -3.42 -0.53 7.50
C ILE A 40 -2.99 -1.68 6.58
N SER A 41 -1.93 -1.49 5.79
CA SER A 41 -1.39 -2.57 4.96
C SER A 41 -0.76 -3.66 5.81
N THR A 42 -0.08 -3.29 6.89
CA THR A 42 0.42 -4.26 7.87
C THR A 42 -0.72 -5.07 8.47
N TRP A 43 -1.80 -4.41 8.89
CA TRP A 43 -2.98 -5.08 9.42
C TRP A 43 -3.58 -6.06 8.41
N GLU A 44 -3.71 -5.64 7.15
CA GLU A 44 -4.22 -6.51 6.09
C GLU A 44 -3.35 -7.74 5.87
N ALA A 45 -2.02 -7.55 5.80
CA ALA A 45 -1.09 -8.67 5.62
C ALA A 45 -1.19 -9.68 6.76
N LEU A 46 -1.22 -9.20 8.01
CA LEU A 46 -1.38 -10.04 9.19
C LEU A 46 -2.72 -10.78 9.19
N THR A 47 -3.79 -10.10 8.74
CA THR A 47 -5.13 -10.69 8.63
C THR A 47 -5.17 -11.79 7.57
N LEU A 48 -4.56 -11.55 6.39
CA LEU A 48 -4.46 -12.56 5.34
C LEU A 48 -3.68 -13.79 5.82
N HIS A 49 -2.60 -13.58 6.55
CA HIS A 49 -1.83 -14.67 7.15
C HIS A 49 -2.68 -15.45 8.16
N HIS A 50 -3.39 -14.76 9.04
CA HIS A 50 -4.29 -15.38 10.02
C HIS A 50 -5.36 -16.26 9.35
N LYS A 51 -5.87 -15.81 8.20
CA LYS A 51 -6.87 -16.53 7.42
C LYS A 51 -6.28 -17.64 6.55
N GLY A 52 -4.98 -17.82 6.56
CA GLY A 52 -4.30 -18.84 5.75
C GLY A 52 -4.20 -18.53 4.26
N ARG A 53 -4.42 -17.27 3.86
CA ARG A 53 -4.38 -16.86 2.45
C ARG A 53 -3.00 -16.51 1.93
N ILE A 54 -2.12 -16.13 2.82
CA ILE A 54 -0.69 -15.94 2.57
C ILE A 54 0.09 -16.53 3.74
N THR A 55 1.39 -16.77 3.54
CA THR A 55 2.28 -17.23 4.59
C THR A 55 3.35 -16.18 4.86
N LEU A 56 3.43 -15.72 6.12
CA LEU A 56 4.51 -14.88 6.60
C LEU A 56 5.43 -15.75 7.43
N LYS A 57 6.68 -15.89 7.01
CA LYS A 57 7.60 -16.86 7.57
C LYS A 57 8.22 -16.38 8.89
N GLY A 58 8.32 -17.28 9.86
CA GLY A 58 9.02 -17.04 11.11
C GLY A 58 8.23 -16.20 12.10
N ASP A 59 8.96 -15.54 12.99
CA ASP A 59 8.39 -14.61 13.96
C ASP A 59 7.80 -13.38 13.24
N LEU A 60 6.56 -13.05 13.54
CA LEU A 60 5.87 -11.97 12.84
C LEU A 60 6.50 -10.60 13.07
N ALA A 61 7.03 -10.35 14.26
CA ALA A 61 7.72 -9.09 14.55
C ALA A 61 9.00 -8.95 13.73
N ASP A 62 9.77 -10.04 13.60
CA ASP A 62 10.98 -10.05 12.78
C ASP A 62 10.64 -9.89 11.30
N TRP A 63 9.61 -10.60 10.83
CA TRP A 63 9.13 -10.46 9.45
C TRP A 63 8.78 -9.00 9.17
N LEU A 64 8.01 -8.37 10.05
CA LEU A 64 7.56 -7.00 9.88
C LEU A 64 8.72 -6.02 9.81
N ALA A 65 9.71 -6.19 10.70
CA ALA A 65 10.90 -5.32 10.71
C ALA A 65 11.63 -5.37 9.38
N GLN A 66 11.75 -6.55 8.77
CA GLN A 66 12.39 -6.72 7.47
C GLN A 66 11.51 -6.21 6.32
N ALA A 67 10.22 -6.50 6.38
CA ALA A 67 9.28 -6.16 5.32
C ALA A 67 9.03 -4.64 5.20
N THR A 68 9.25 -3.91 6.28
CA THR A 68 9.09 -2.44 6.31
C THR A 68 10.40 -1.68 6.21
N ALA A 69 11.53 -2.38 6.21
CA ALA A 69 12.85 -1.74 6.13
C ALA A 69 12.97 -0.87 4.87
N GLY A 70 13.52 0.33 5.05
CA GLY A 70 13.70 1.28 3.96
C GLY A 70 12.42 1.99 3.49
N LYS A 71 11.31 1.79 4.17
CA LYS A 71 10.04 2.45 3.86
C LYS A 71 9.64 3.40 4.97
N SER A 72 9.08 4.55 4.59
CA SER A 72 8.53 5.50 5.55
C SER A 72 7.14 5.05 6.00
N GLU A 73 6.85 5.20 7.27
CA GLU A 73 5.51 4.89 7.78
C GLU A 73 4.56 6.05 7.48
N ALA A 74 3.44 5.75 6.81
CA ALA A 74 2.38 6.71 6.58
C ALA A 74 1.36 6.61 7.72
N PRO A 75 1.33 7.57 8.66
CA PRO A 75 0.50 7.43 9.85
C PRO A 75 -0.99 7.49 9.52
N LEU A 76 -1.79 6.75 10.27
CA LEU A 76 -3.24 6.86 10.24
C LEU A 76 -3.68 7.93 11.25
N THR A 77 -4.04 9.10 10.74
CA THR A 77 -4.46 10.24 11.55
C THR A 77 -5.97 10.39 11.56
N HIS A 78 -6.48 11.23 12.47
CA HIS A 78 -7.91 11.59 12.48
C HIS A 78 -8.34 12.25 11.17
N GLU A 79 -7.49 13.11 10.60
CA GLU A 79 -7.76 13.75 9.32
C GLU A 79 -7.92 12.70 8.20
N ILE A 80 -7.02 11.73 8.15
CA ILE A 80 -7.11 10.65 7.15
C ILE A 80 -8.39 9.84 7.33
N ALA A 81 -8.77 9.52 8.57
CA ALA A 81 -10.01 8.80 8.84
C ALA A 81 -11.23 9.59 8.36
N LEU A 82 -11.26 10.90 8.59
CA LEU A 82 -12.35 11.76 8.13
C LEU A 82 -12.43 11.78 6.60
N VAL A 83 -11.31 12.01 5.93
CA VAL A 83 -11.25 12.01 4.45
C VAL A 83 -11.66 10.64 3.90
N ALA A 84 -11.18 9.55 4.52
CA ALA A 84 -11.53 8.20 4.10
C ALA A 84 -13.05 7.96 4.10
N ARG A 85 -13.76 8.48 5.11
CA ARG A 85 -15.22 8.33 5.19
C ARG A 85 -15.95 9.06 4.07
N GLN A 86 -15.38 10.15 3.59
CA GLN A 86 -16.02 11.04 2.61
C GLN A 86 -15.74 10.67 1.14
N LEU A 87 -14.82 9.75 0.88
CA LEU A 87 -14.44 9.37 -0.48
C LEU A 87 -15.57 8.65 -1.22
N PRO A 88 -15.77 8.94 -2.54
CA PRO A 88 -16.74 8.22 -3.37
C PRO A 88 -16.19 6.87 -3.80
N LEU A 89 -16.09 5.93 -2.86
CA LEU A 89 -15.46 4.63 -3.04
C LEU A 89 -16.29 3.59 -2.30
N HIS A 90 -16.16 2.30 -2.69
CA HIS A 90 -16.78 1.18 -1.98
C HIS A 90 -16.35 1.14 -0.50
N GLU A 91 -17.01 0.30 0.28
CA GLU A 91 -16.89 0.33 1.75
C GLU A 91 -15.66 -0.38 2.32
N ASP A 92 -14.77 -0.94 1.51
CA ASP A 92 -13.56 -1.59 2.02
C ASP A 92 -12.71 -0.58 2.82
N PRO A 93 -12.55 -0.78 4.14
CA PRO A 93 -11.88 0.21 4.98
C PRO A 93 -10.41 0.45 4.59
N ALA A 94 -9.71 -0.61 4.20
CA ALA A 94 -8.30 -0.50 3.86
C ALA A 94 -8.10 0.34 2.60
N ASP A 95 -8.90 0.12 1.56
CA ASP A 95 -8.83 0.90 0.33
C ASP A 95 -9.16 2.36 0.58
N ARG A 96 -10.18 2.63 1.41
CA ARG A 96 -10.54 4.00 1.79
C ARG A 96 -9.40 4.71 2.52
N ILE A 97 -8.77 4.03 3.46
CA ILE A 97 -7.67 4.59 4.24
C ILE A 97 -6.45 4.83 3.35
N LEU A 98 -6.13 3.92 2.45
CA LEU A 98 -5.01 4.10 1.52
C LEU A 98 -5.24 5.30 0.59
N ALA A 99 -6.43 5.40 0.01
CA ALA A 99 -6.77 6.52 -0.86
C ALA A 99 -6.72 7.86 -0.11
N ALA A 100 -7.28 7.91 1.09
CA ALA A 100 -7.25 9.10 1.93
C ALA A 100 -5.82 9.48 2.35
N THR A 101 -4.99 8.50 2.67
CA THR A 101 -3.59 8.72 3.01
C THR A 101 -2.84 9.35 1.84
N ALA A 102 -3.04 8.84 0.63
CA ALA A 102 -2.43 9.40 -0.57
C ALA A 102 -2.86 10.86 -0.78
N GLN A 103 -4.13 11.16 -0.56
CA GLN A 103 -4.65 12.52 -0.72
C GLN A 103 -4.08 13.46 0.34
N VAL A 104 -4.16 13.10 1.61
CA VAL A 104 -3.77 13.98 2.73
C VAL A 104 -2.25 14.22 2.75
N LEU A 105 -1.45 13.19 2.50
CA LEU A 105 0.01 13.29 2.53
C LEU A 105 0.61 13.61 1.17
N ASP A 106 -0.21 13.80 0.15
CA ASP A 106 0.23 14.10 -1.22
C ASP A 106 1.23 13.05 -1.74
N LEU A 107 0.84 11.78 -1.61
CA LEU A 107 1.60 10.64 -2.11
C LEU A 107 0.97 10.11 -3.39
N THR A 108 1.78 9.44 -4.22
CA THR A 108 1.27 8.71 -5.38
C THR A 108 0.96 7.28 -4.97
N LEU A 109 -0.30 6.85 -5.09
CA LEU A 109 -0.71 5.50 -4.74
C LEU A 109 -0.40 4.53 -5.88
N LEU A 110 0.47 3.57 -5.63
CA LEU A 110 0.81 2.50 -6.57
C LEU A 110 -0.11 1.31 -6.30
N THR A 111 -0.96 0.98 -7.26
CA THR A 111 -2.01 -0.03 -7.08
C THR A 111 -2.32 -0.76 -8.38
N ALA A 112 -2.85 -1.98 -8.26
CA ALA A 112 -3.44 -2.73 -9.36
C ALA A 112 -4.97 -2.64 -9.37
N ASP A 113 -5.58 -2.00 -8.38
CA ASP A 113 -7.03 -1.93 -8.23
C ASP A 113 -7.61 -0.83 -9.12
N LYS A 114 -8.48 -1.23 -10.06
CA LYS A 114 -9.08 -0.31 -11.03
C LYS A 114 -9.97 0.74 -10.37
N GLN A 115 -10.61 0.43 -9.25
CA GLN A 115 -11.47 1.39 -8.55
C GLN A 115 -10.63 2.50 -7.92
N LEU A 116 -9.48 2.15 -7.34
CA LEU A 116 -8.55 3.15 -6.80
C LEU A 116 -7.93 4.00 -7.91
N LEU A 117 -7.59 3.39 -9.05
CA LEU A 117 -7.04 4.11 -10.20
C LEU A 117 -8.06 5.10 -10.79
N GLY A 118 -9.35 4.85 -10.61
CA GLY A 118 -10.43 5.71 -11.11
C GLY A 118 -10.74 6.93 -10.25
N LEU A 119 -10.14 7.08 -9.07
CA LEU A 119 -10.44 8.19 -8.18
C LEU A 119 -9.81 9.49 -8.69
N ALA A 120 -10.62 10.56 -8.77
CA ALA A 120 -10.22 11.82 -9.42
C ALA A 120 -9.22 12.66 -8.62
N ASN A 121 -9.26 12.59 -7.28
CA ASN A 121 -8.55 13.52 -6.42
C ASN A 121 -7.26 12.97 -5.82
N ILE A 122 -6.80 11.81 -6.26
CA ILE A 122 -5.54 11.23 -5.82
C ILE A 122 -4.63 10.95 -7.02
N LYS A 123 -3.33 11.08 -6.79
CA LYS A 123 -2.33 10.66 -7.77
C LYS A 123 -2.18 9.16 -7.69
N THR A 124 -2.25 8.49 -8.81
CA THR A 124 -2.13 7.03 -8.87
C THR A 124 -1.09 6.60 -9.89
N LEU A 125 -0.54 5.42 -9.68
CA LEU A 125 0.39 4.76 -10.59
C LEU A 125 -0.07 3.31 -10.71
N ALA A 126 -0.35 2.88 -11.93
CA ALA A 126 -0.84 1.52 -12.17
C ALA A 126 0.31 0.51 -12.12
N ASN A 127 0.00 -0.70 -11.69
CA ASN A 127 0.91 -1.83 -11.81
C ASN A 127 1.03 -2.21 -13.29
N ARG A 128 2.18 -1.96 -13.88
CA ARG A 128 2.47 -2.23 -15.29
C ARG A 128 3.83 -2.86 -15.48
#